data_81dd11e9f5e054f38b6cbc768abb836c
#
_entry.id   81dd11e9f5e054f38b6cbc768abb836c
#
_cell.length_a   1.000
_cell.length_b   1.000
_cell.length_c   1.000
_cell.angle_alpha   90.00
_cell.angle_beta   90.00
_cell.angle_gamma   90.00
#
_symmetry.space_group_name_H-M   'P 1'
#
loop_
_entity.id
_entity.type
_entity.pdbx_description
1 polymer ?
#
loop_
_entity_poly.entity_id
_entity_poly.type
_entity_poly.pdbx_seq_one_letter_code
_entity_poly.pdbx_strand_id
1 'polypeptide(L)'
;TTRLFNEAWKSSPQWYTEYGQAYLGSLLGGMTSINAHNMARSVADAGRPAAGSRQFQRLYDSVRARSIADGGGLFVDKTNLYAVEGQYNLTHLTGDWAEVLVGGNFRQFLLNSEGTLFADSTGKIPINEFGGYLQVAKGFADDRIKFTVSGRYDKNENFKGRFTPRASASIRIAKN
;
A
#
# COMPACT_ATOMS: atom_id res chain seq x y z
N THR A 1 7.54 9.14 -11.79
CA THR A 1 7.12 10.00 -12.92
C THR A 1 8.05 9.85 -14.13
N THR A 2 9.38 9.89 -13.98
CA THR A 2 10.33 9.74 -15.10
C THR A 2 10.18 8.38 -15.81
N ARG A 3 9.95 7.30 -15.08
CA ARG A 3 9.68 5.97 -15.63
C ARG A 3 8.39 5.98 -16.48
N LEU A 4 7.30 6.49 -15.94
CA LEU A 4 6.03 6.60 -16.63
C LEU A 4 6.12 7.47 -17.89
N PHE A 5 6.88 8.57 -17.82
CA PHE A 5 7.17 9.38 -19.00
C PHE A 5 7.92 8.58 -20.08
N ASN A 6 8.92 7.79 -19.70
CA ASN A 6 9.67 6.95 -20.63
C ASN A 6 8.78 5.88 -21.28
N GLU A 7 7.89 5.26 -20.50
CA GLU A 7 6.94 4.27 -20.99
C GLU A 7 5.91 4.92 -21.92
N ALA A 8 5.41 6.10 -21.56
CA ALA A 8 4.50 6.86 -22.41
C ALA A 8 5.17 7.31 -23.73
N TRP A 9 6.46 7.69 -23.70
CA TRP A 9 7.21 7.99 -24.91
C TRP A 9 7.33 6.78 -25.83
N LYS A 10 7.76 5.63 -25.30
CA LYS A 10 7.87 4.36 -26.05
C LYS A 10 6.54 3.82 -26.58
N SER A 11 5.42 4.29 -26.05
CA SER A 11 4.07 3.95 -26.49
C SER A 11 3.45 5.05 -27.38
N SER A 12 4.20 6.11 -27.71
CA SER A 12 3.69 7.21 -28.51
C SER A 12 3.61 6.81 -30.01
N PRO A 13 2.63 7.34 -30.77
CA PRO A 13 2.56 7.12 -32.21
C PRO A 13 3.83 7.56 -32.92
N GLN A 14 4.49 8.62 -32.45
CA GLN A 14 5.74 9.11 -33.04
C GLN A 14 6.85 8.08 -32.89
N TRP A 15 7.01 7.50 -31.68
CA TRP A 15 8.01 6.46 -31.43
C TRP A 15 7.83 5.26 -32.35
N TYR A 16 6.57 4.78 -32.50
CA TYR A 16 6.28 3.65 -33.39
C TYR A 16 6.56 3.97 -34.85
N THR A 17 6.26 5.18 -35.29
CA THR A 17 6.53 5.63 -36.68
C THR A 17 8.03 5.65 -36.95
N GLU A 18 8.80 6.29 -36.10
CA GLU A 18 10.27 6.37 -36.23
C GLU A 18 10.93 5.00 -36.15
N TYR A 19 10.46 4.16 -35.20
CA TYR A 19 10.94 2.77 -35.06
C TYR A 19 10.63 1.96 -36.33
N GLY A 20 9.41 2.00 -36.84
CA GLY A 20 9.00 1.24 -38.00
C GLY A 20 9.77 1.63 -39.26
N GLN A 21 9.93 2.92 -39.49
CA GLN A 21 10.71 3.44 -40.62
C GLN A 21 12.18 3.03 -40.55
N ALA A 22 12.81 3.20 -39.40
CA ALA A 22 14.21 2.82 -39.21
C ALA A 22 14.41 1.29 -39.29
N TYR A 23 13.47 0.51 -38.80
CA TYR A 23 13.52 -0.96 -38.86
C TYR A 23 13.46 -1.45 -40.34
N LEU A 24 12.45 -1.00 -41.06
CA LEU A 24 12.29 -1.36 -42.48
C LEU A 24 13.48 -0.91 -43.31
N GLY A 25 13.94 0.35 -43.14
CA GLY A 25 15.10 0.87 -43.83
C GLY A 25 16.37 0.06 -43.54
N SER A 26 16.58 -0.38 -42.32
CA SER A 26 17.71 -1.21 -41.94
C SER A 26 17.66 -2.60 -42.55
N LEU A 27 16.47 -3.22 -42.63
CA LEU A 27 16.30 -4.53 -43.28
C LEU A 27 16.53 -4.42 -44.79
N LEU A 28 16.01 -3.40 -45.43
CA LEU A 28 16.23 -3.14 -46.87
C LEU A 28 17.72 -2.84 -47.19
N GLY A 29 18.43 -2.26 -46.22
CA GLY A 29 19.88 -2.06 -46.25
C GLY A 29 20.70 -3.31 -45.98
N GLY A 30 20.09 -4.49 -45.81
CA GLY A 30 20.77 -5.78 -45.64
C GLY A 30 21.21 -6.10 -44.20
N MET A 31 20.70 -5.35 -43.19
CA MET A 31 21.00 -5.70 -41.80
C MET A 31 20.23 -6.95 -41.35
N THR A 32 20.83 -7.70 -40.45
CA THR A 32 20.10 -8.78 -39.77
C THR A 32 18.95 -8.21 -38.93
N SER A 33 17.89 -9.00 -38.71
CA SER A 33 16.73 -8.57 -37.91
C SER A 33 17.13 -8.02 -36.54
N ILE A 34 18.09 -8.65 -35.86
CA ILE A 34 18.58 -8.21 -34.56
C ILE A 34 19.22 -6.83 -34.62
N ASN A 35 20.06 -6.59 -35.60
CA ASN A 35 20.75 -5.31 -35.80
C ASN A 35 19.77 -4.22 -36.24
N ALA A 36 18.81 -4.58 -37.11
CA ALA A 36 17.73 -3.68 -37.50
C ALA A 36 16.86 -3.23 -36.32
N HIS A 37 16.51 -4.16 -35.39
CA HIS A 37 15.81 -3.81 -34.15
C HIS A 37 16.62 -2.88 -33.25
N ASN A 38 17.91 -3.14 -33.09
CA ASN A 38 18.78 -2.30 -32.25
C ASN A 38 18.92 -0.89 -32.84
N MET A 39 19.10 -0.78 -34.17
CA MET A 39 19.15 0.51 -34.88
C MET A 39 17.83 1.26 -34.76
N ALA A 40 16.71 0.60 -35.05
CA ALA A 40 15.38 1.19 -34.96
C ALA A 40 15.05 1.73 -33.56
N ARG A 41 15.39 0.96 -32.53
CA ARG A 41 15.24 1.41 -31.15
C ARG A 41 16.10 2.63 -30.85
N SER A 42 17.36 2.63 -31.30
CA SER A 42 18.26 3.77 -31.12
C SER A 42 17.72 5.05 -31.76
N VAL A 43 17.19 4.94 -32.99
CA VAL A 43 16.57 6.08 -33.72
C VAL A 43 15.34 6.59 -33.00
N ALA A 44 14.40 5.71 -32.66
CA ALA A 44 13.16 6.10 -31.99
C ALA A 44 13.40 6.67 -30.57
N ASP A 45 14.39 6.13 -29.85
CA ASP A 45 14.77 6.65 -28.53
C ASP A 45 15.52 8.00 -28.62
N ALA A 46 16.22 8.27 -29.72
CA ALA A 46 16.91 9.55 -29.95
C ALA A 46 15.93 10.72 -30.19
N GLY A 47 14.75 10.47 -30.75
CA GLY A 47 13.67 11.45 -30.90
C GLY A 47 13.03 11.91 -29.59
N ARG A 48 13.42 11.33 -28.47
CA ARG A 48 12.88 11.70 -27.15
C ARG A 48 13.18 13.15 -26.80
N PRO A 49 12.16 13.93 -26.40
CA PRO A 49 12.37 15.31 -25.98
C PRO A 49 13.39 15.43 -24.86
N ALA A 50 14.35 16.34 -25.00
CA ALA A 50 15.35 16.62 -23.99
C ALA A 50 14.71 17.10 -22.69
N ALA A 51 15.21 16.60 -21.55
CA ALA A 51 14.75 17.04 -20.23
C ALA A 51 14.86 18.58 -20.11
N GLY A 52 13.80 19.22 -19.63
CA GLY A 52 13.72 20.68 -19.51
C GLY A 52 13.26 21.41 -20.78
N SER A 53 13.14 20.74 -21.93
CA SER A 53 12.56 21.36 -23.12
C SER A 53 11.07 21.64 -22.98
N ARG A 54 10.53 22.62 -23.70
CA ARG A 54 9.07 22.90 -23.70
C ARG A 54 8.24 21.67 -24.11
N GLN A 55 8.75 20.88 -25.07
CA GLN A 55 8.08 19.66 -25.50
C GLN A 55 8.08 18.59 -24.42
N PHE A 56 9.21 18.39 -23.75
CA PHE A 56 9.31 17.52 -22.59
C PHE A 56 8.30 17.92 -21.51
N GLN A 57 8.24 19.20 -21.17
CA GLN A 57 7.34 19.68 -20.12
C GLN A 57 5.87 19.43 -20.46
N ARG A 58 5.46 19.72 -21.72
CA ARG A 58 4.08 19.45 -22.16
C ARG A 58 3.70 17.97 -22.06
N LEU A 59 4.58 17.08 -22.53
CA LEU A 59 4.34 15.64 -22.46
C LEU A 59 4.35 15.14 -21.01
N TYR A 60 5.26 15.64 -20.19
CA TYR A 60 5.36 15.32 -18.79
C TYR A 60 4.09 15.73 -18.01
N ASP A 61 3.61 16.95 -18.25
CA ASP A 61 2.38 17.45 -17.63
C ASP A 61 1.14 16.67 -18.13
N SER A 62 1.10 16.29 -19.41
CA SER A 62 0.05 15.41 -19.93
C SER A 62 0.02 14.05 -19.26
N VAL A 63 1.18 13.43 -19.03
CA VAL A 63 1.28 12.14 -18.30
C VAL A 63 0.86 12.28 -16.86
N ARG A 64 1.24 13.38 -16.20
CA ARG A 64 0.85 13.66 -14.81
C ARG A 64 -0.64 13.91 -14.64
N ALA A 65 -1.29 14.45 -15.66
CA ALA A 65 -2.71 14.80 -15.62
C ALA A 65 -3.64 13.62 -15.92
N ARG A 66 -3.14 12.52 -16.50
CA ARG A 66 -3.93 11.32 -16.76
C ARG A 66 -3.96 10.39 -15.59
N SER A 67 -5.09 9.68 -15.42
CA SER A 67 -5.22 8.61 -14.43
C SER A 67 -4.26 7.45 -14.73
N ILE A 68 -3.95 6.64 -13.73
CA ILE A 68 -3.15 5.43 -13.89
C ILE A 68 -3.85 4.45 -14.83
N ALA A 69 -5.19 4.35 -14.75
CA ALA A 69 -6.01 3.50 -15.63
C ALA A 69 -5.87 3.89 -17.11
N ASP A 70 -5.64 5.17 -17.41
CA ASP A 70 -5.44 5.70 -18.76
C ASP A 70 -3.95 5.77 -19.16
N GLY A 71 -3.09 5.03 -18.48
CA GLY A 71 -1.65 5.01 -18.75
C GLY A 71 -0.89 6.26 -18.28
N GLY A 72 -1.48 7.04 -17.41
CA GLY A 72 -0.88 8.26 -16.86
C GLY A 72 -0.20 8.05 -15.52
N GLY A 73 0.09 9.15 -14.84
CA GLY A 73 0.77 9.19 -13.54
C GLY A 73 0.02 9.99 -12.48
N LEU A 74 -1.25 10.31 -12.72
CA LEU A 74 -2.06 11.00 -11.73
C LEU A 74 -2.36 10.04 -10.59
N PHE A 75 -1.84 10.36 -9.44
CA PHE A 75 -2.09 9.67 -8.19
C PHE A 75 -2.67 10.66 -7.19
N VAL A 76 -3.87 10.38 -6.76
CA VAL A 76 -4.56 11.14 -5.71
C VAL A 76 -4.80 10.21 -4.54
N ASP A 77 -4.41 10.61 -3.34
CA ASP A 77 -4.76 9.93 -2.10
C ASP A 77 -5.16 10.97 -1.06
N LYS A 78 -6.46 11.02 -0.82
CA LYS A 78 -7.11 11.86 0.21
C LYS A 78 -7.79 10.97 1.26
N THR A 79 -7.29 9.75 1.43
CA THR A 79 -7.79 8.79 2.40
C THR A 79 -7.67 9.33 3.82
N ASN A 80 -8.71 9.17 4.60
CA ASN A 80 -8.74 9.53 6.01
C ASN A 80 -8.85 8.28 6.88
N LEU A 81 -8.16 8.28 8.01
CA LEU A 81 -8.30 7.29 9.07
C LEU A 81 -8.85 7.94 10.32
N TYR A 82 -9.98 7.45 10.79
CA TYR A 82 -10.50 7.73 12.12
C TYR A 82 -10.24 6.51 13.01
N ALA A 83 -9.61 6.71 14.14
CA ALA A 83 -9.29 5.64 15.08
C ALA A 83 -9.63 6.06 16.51
N VAL A 84 -10.28 5.17 17.22
CA VAL A 84 -10.56 5.29 18.65
C VAL A 84 -10.12 4.00 19.31
N GLU A 85 -9.37 4.11 20.39
CA GLU A 85 -8.91 2.99 21.20
C GLU A 85 -9.10 3.31 22.66
N GLY A 86 -9.52 2.32 23.44
CA GLY A 86 -9.67 2.44 24.87
C GLY A 86 -9.36 1.13 25.57
N GLN A 87 -8.75 1.24 26.76
CA GLN A 87 -8.60 0.10 27.67
C GLN A 87 -8.93 0.52 29.09
N TYR A 88 -9.39 -0.42 29.86
CA TYR A 88 -9.73 -0.22 31.24
C TYR A 88 -9.18 -1.36 32.12
N ASN A 89 -8.62 -1.00 33.27
CA ASN A 89 -8.14 -1.94 34.25
C ASN A 89 -9.25 -2.24 35.27
N LEU A 90 -9.72 -3.48 35.26
CA LEU A 90 -10.77 -3.98 36.14
C LEU A 90 -10.22 -4.63 37.43
N THR A 91 -8.90 -4.56 37.69
CA THR A 91 -8.28 -5.20 38.84
C THR A 91 -8.88 -4.76 40.16
N HIS A 92 -9.38 -3.53 40.27
CA HIS A 92 -10.09 -3.04 41.45
C HIS A 92 -11.39 -3.82 41.79
N LEU A 93 -11.99 -4.49 40.78
CA LEU A 93 -13.17 -5.34 40.99
C LEU A 93 -12.82 -6.77 41.39
N THR A 94 -11.60 -7.21 41.07
CA THR A 94 -11.11 -8.57 41.34
C THR A 94 -10.25 -8.65 42.61
N GLY A 95 -9.87 -7.50 43.18
CA GLY A 95 -8.99 -7.39 44.32
C GLY A 95 -7.64 -8.08 44.06
N ASP A 96 -7.14 -8.81 45.05
CA ASP A 96 -5.87 -9.51 44.94
C ASP A 96 -5.95 -10.84 44.14
N TRP A 97 -7.12 -11.18 43.60
CA TRP A 97 -7.31 -12.45 42.92
C TRP A 97 -6.59 -12.52 41.57
N ALA A 98 -6.71 -11.50 40.76
CA ALA A 98 -6.07 -11.40 39.44
C ALA A 98 -6.09 -9.97 38.90
N GLU A 99 -5.12 -9.64 38.05
CA GLU A 99 -5.13 -8.43 37.23
C GLU A 99 -6.01 -8.68 36.02
N VAL A 100 -7.00 -7.80 35.77
CA VAL A 100 -7.91 -7.93 34.64
C VAL A 100 -7.89 -6.65 33.81
N LEU A 101 -7.59 -6.80 32.52
CA LEU A 101 -7.61 -5.73 31.54
C LEU A 101 -8.63 -6.04 30.45
N VAL A 102 -9.45 -5.07 30.11
CA VAL A 102 -10.36 -5.10 28.97
C VAL A 102 -10.05 -3.92 28.06
N GLY A 103 -10.09 -4.13 26.77
CA GLY A 103 -9.89 -3.03 25.82
C GLY A 103 -10.57 -3.29 24.49
N GLY A 104 -10.71 -2.22 23.72
CA GLY A 104 -11.27 -2.30 22.41
C GLY A 104 -10.81 -1.14 21.54
N ASN A 105 -10.93 -1.34 20.24
CA ASN A 105 -10.62 -0.33 19.25
C ASN A 105 -11.66 -0.33 18.13
N PHE A 106 -11.87 0.84 17.56
CA PHE A 106 -12.63 1.04 16.35
C PHE A 106 -11.80 1.87 15.38
N ARG A 107 -11.76 1.48 14.10
CA ARG A 107 -11.11 2.21 13.02
C ARG A 107 -12.05 2.30 11.84
N GLN A 108 -12.06 3.47 11.22
CA GLN A 108 -12.76 3.69 9.96
C GLN A 108 -11.80 4.30 8.96
N PHE A 109 -11.56 3.60 7.87
CA PHE A 109 -10.85 4.13 6.71
C PHE A 109 -11.89 4.71 5.75
N LEU A 110 -11.71 5.95 5.33
CA LEU A 110 -12.46 6.57 4.25
C LEU A 110 -11.53 6.69 3.05
N LEU A 111 -11.52 5.67 2.19
CA LEU A 111 -10.71 5.68 0.99
C LEU A 111 -11.21 6.77 0.04
N ASN A 112 -10.30 7.60 -0.45
CA ASN A 112 -10.61 8.66 -1.39
C ASN A 112 -9.42 8.91 -2.33
N SER A 113 -9.45 8.26 -3.47
CA SER A 113 -8.48 8.41 -4.53
C SER A 113 -9.00 9.17 -5.75
N GLU A 114 -10.27 9.60 -5.71
CA GLU A 114 -10.95 10.24 -6.85
C GLU A 114 -10.90 9.37 -8.13
N GLY A 115 -10.95 8.05 -7.96
CA GLY A 115 -10.89 7.07 -9.06
C GLY A 115 -9.49 6.78 -9.59
N THR A 116 -8.44 7.38 -9.01
CA THR A 116 -7.07 7.19 -9.52
C THR A 116 -6.41 5.89 -9.02
N LEU A 117 -6.86 5.34 -7.91
CA LEU A 117 -6.33 4.12 -7.29
C LEU A 117 -7.43 3.10 -6.97
N PHE A 118 -8.56 3.55 -6.45
CA PHE A 118 -9.71 2.72 -6.09
C PHE A 118 -10.90 3.05 -7.00
N ALA A 119 -11.92 2.19 -7.02
CA ALA A 119 -13.17 2.43 -7.74
C ALA A 119 -14.09 3.38 -6.95
N ASP A 120 -13.56 4.54 -6.57
CA ASP A 120 -14.18 5.55 -5.71
C ASP A 120 -14.50 6.86 -6.45
N SER A 121 -14.62 6.80 -7.77
CA SER A 121 -14.98 7.95 -8.63
C SER A 121 -16.37 8.53 -8.32
N THR A 122 -17.28 7.71 -7.78
CA THR A 122 -18.65 8.10 -7.41
C THR A 122 -18.79 8.49 -5.94
N GLY A 123 -17.77 8.28 -5.12
CA GLY A 123 -17.78 8.59 -3.70
C GLY A 123 -16.76 7.82 -2.89
N LYS A 124 -16.52 8.28 -1.67
CA LYS A 124 -15.57 7.65 -0.75
C LYS A 124 -16.03 6.25 -0.36
N ILE A 125 -15.09 5.32 -0.21
CA ILE A 125 -15.36 3.96 0.24
C ILE A 125 -15.03 3.85 1.73
N PRO A 126 -16.03 3.71 2.62
CA PRO A 126 -15.79 3.44 4.03
C PRO A 126 -15.40 1.98 4.25
N ILE A 127 -14.44 1.73 5.12
CA ILE A 127 -14.09 0.39 5.61
C ILE A 127 -14.00 0.47 7.13
N ASN A 128 -14.81 -0.33 7.81
CA ASN A 128 -14.88 -0.35 9.26
C ASN A 128 -14.16 -1.57 9.84
N GLU A 129 -13.40 -1.33 10.90
CA GLU A 129 -12.74 -2.36 11.69
C GLU A 129 -13.04 -2.14 13.17
N PHE A 130 -13.28 -3.23 13.89
CA PHE A 130 -13.37 -3.20 15.34
C PHE A 130 -12.67 -4.40 15.95
N GLY A 131 -12.14 -4.21 17.13
CA GLY A 131 -11.51 -5.25 17.91
C GLY A 131 -11.78 -5.07 19.39
N GLY A 132 -11.78 -6.18 20.12
CA GLY A 132 -11.88 -6.16 21.56
C GLY A 132 -11.05 -7.27 22.17
N TYR A 133 -10.54 -7.06 23.37
CA TYR A 133 -9.75 -8.05 24.07
C TYR A 133 -10.02 -8.04 25.57
N LEU A 134 -9.78 -9.20 26.16
CA LEU A 134 -9.75 -9.40 27.59
C LEU A 134 -8.44 -10.10 27.94
N GLN A 135 -7.77 -9.63 28.98
CA GLN A 135 -6.56 -10.24 29.53
C GLN A 135 -6.74 -10.43 31.03
N VAL A 136 -6.34 -11.61 31.50
CA VAL A 136 -6.29 -11.96 32.92
C VAL A 136 -4.88 -12.41 33.24
N ALA A 137 -4.28 -11.81 34.26
CA ALA A 137 -2.98 -12.19 34.76
C ALA A 137 -3.05 -12.48 36.26
N LYS A 138 -2.43 -13.60 36.71
CA LYS A 138 -2.40 -14.01 38.08
C LYS A 138 -1.00 -14.42 38.49
N GLY A 139 -0.56 -13.87 39.62
CA GLY A 139 0.66 -14.24 40.33
C GLY A 139 0.44 -15.42 41.28
N PHE A 140 1.48 -16.25 41.44
CA PHE A 140 1.55 -17.36 42.36
C PHE A 140 2.92 -17.35 43.04
N ALA A 141 2.99 -17.94 44.22
CA ALA A 141 4.23 -18.08 45.03
C ALA A 141 4.92 -16.72 45.27
N ASP A 142 4.20 -15.75 45.87
CA ASP A 142 4.66 -14.38 46.10
C ASP A 142 5.16 -13.69 44.83
N ASP A 143 4.38 -13.81 43.77
CA ASP A 143 4.66 -13.25 42.41
C ASP A 143 5.94 -13.79 41.77
N ARG A 144 6.43 -14.93 42.20
CA ARG A 144 7.53 -15.62 41.52
C ARG A 144 7.13 -16.20 40.17
N ILE A 145 5.88 -16.64 40.05
CA ILE A 145 5.33 -17.19 38.81
C ILE A 145 4.11 -16.36 38.45
N LYS A 146 4.08 -15.78 37.24
CA LYS A 146 2.94 -15.03 36.76
C LYS A 146 2.43 -15.69 35.46
N PHE A 147 1.17 -16.09 35.46
CA PHE A 147 0.46 -16.57 34.28
C PHE A 147 -0.40 -15.44 33.73
N THR A 148 -0.38 -15.30 32.39
CA THR A 148 -1.22 -14.35 31.69
C THR A 148 -1.94 -15.08 30.57
N VAL A 149 -3.27 -14.95 30.53
CA VAL A 149 -4.13 -15.46 29.46
C VAL A 149 -4.88 -14.30 28.86
N SER A 150 -4.96 -14.22 27.55
CA SER A 150 -5.76 -13.23 26.87
C SER A 150 -6.45 -13.80 25.65
N GLY A 151 -7.61 -13.21 25.32
CA GLY A 151 -8.33 -13.48 24.11
C GLY A 151 -8.64 -12.16 23.40
N ARG A 152 -8.38 -12.09 22.11
CA ARG A 152 -8.69 -10.93 21.27
C ARG A 152 -9.59 -11.37 20.12
N TYR A 153 -10.60 -10.58 19.84
CA TYR A 153 -11.45 -10.72 18.66
C TYR A 153 -11.30 -9.47 17.79
N ASP A 154 -11.01 -9.67 16.51
CA ASP A 154 -10.90 -8.62 15.52
C ASP A 154 -11.83 -8.91 14.34
N LYS A 155 -12.52 -7.89 13.86
CA LYS A 155 -13.43 -7.95 12.72
C LYS A 155 -13.21 -6.73 11.82
N ASN A 156 -12.90 -7.01 10.57
CA ASN A 156 -12.94 -6.05 9.46
C ASN A 156 -14.23 -6.28 8.66
N GLU A 157 -14.78 -5.24 8.08
CA GLU A 157 -16.00 -5.31 7.28
C GLU A 157 -15.90 -6.33 6.13
N ASN A 158 -14.75 -6.37 5.45
CA ASN A 158 -14.52 -7.20 4.27
C ASN A 158 -14.05 -8.63 4.60
N PHE A 159 -13.70 -8.94 5.85
CA PHE A 159 -13.16 -10.24 6.25
C PHE A 159 -13.94 -10.86 7.40
N LYS A 160 -13.89 -12.18 7.48
CA LYS A 160 -14.45 -12.91 8.64
C LYS A 160 -13.70 -12.52 9.92
N GLY A 161 -14.45 -12.35 11.01
CA GLY A 161 -13.86 -12.10 12.32
C GLY A 161 -12.93 -13.23 12.75
N ARG A 162 -11.89 -12.89 13.49
CA ARG A 162 -10.91 -13.83 14.02
C ARG A 162 -10.76 -13.68 15.52
N PHE A 163 -10.71 -14.82 16.21
CA PHE A 163 -10.36 -14.89 17.62
C PHE A 163 -8.92 -15.35 17.75
N THR A 164 -8.15 -14.65 18.57
CA THR A 164 -6.73 -14.93 18.81
C THR A 164 -6.49 -15.13 20.31
N PRO A 165 -6.39 -16.38 20.80
CA PRO A 165 -6.00 -16.66 22.18
C PRO A 165 -4.49 -16.51 22.35
N ARG A 166 -4.07 -16.10 23.54
CA ARG A 166 -2.67 -16.07 23.96
C ARG A 166 -2.57 -16.54 25.40
N ALA A 167 -1.50 -17.29 25.72
CA ALA A 167 -1.12 -17.64 27.07
C ALA A 167 0.39 -17.48 27.24
N SER A 168 0.80 -16.95 28.36
CA SER A 168 2.22 -16.83 28.72
C SER A 168 2.42 -17.09 30.21
N ALA A 169 3.63 -17.56 30.56
CA ALA A 169 4.08 -17.71 31.93
C ALA A 169 5.43 -17.01 32.07
N SER A 170 5.63 -16.29 33.16
CA SER A 170 6.91 -15.69 33.52
C SER A 170 7.34 -16.17 34.91
N ILE A 171 8.64 -16.43 35.09
CA ILE A 171 9.22 -16.90 36.33
C ILE A 171 10.35 -15.96 36.74
N ARG A 172 10.27 -15.42 37.94
CA ARG A 172 11.33 -14.63 38.55
C ARG A 172 12.38 -15.54 39.16
N ILE A 173 13.57 -15.65 38.56
CA ILE A 173 14.65 -16.55 38.96
C ILE A 173 15.49 -15.93 40.09
N ALA A 174 15.67 -14.62 40.15
CA ALA A 174 16.42 -13.92 41.16
C ALA A 174 15.65 -12.72 41.72
N LYS A 175 15.87 -12.40 43.00
CA LYS A 175 15.50 -11.09 43.57
C LYS A 175 16.65 -10.13 43.25
N ASN A 176 16.41 -9.07 42.56
CA ASN A 176 17.32 -7.93 42.50
C ASN A 176 17.18 -7.13 43.78
#